data_e89ca9e26aa1f56e4cbef5509d88e8af
#
_entry.id   e89ca9e26aa1f56e4cbef5509d88e8af
#
_cell.length_a   1.000
_cell.length_b   1.000
_cell.length_c   1.000
_cell.angle_alpha   90.00
_cell.angle_beta   90.00
_cell.angle_gamma   90.00
#
_symmetry.space_group_name_H-M   'P 1'
#
loop_
_entity.id
_entity.type
_entity.pdbx_description
1 polymer ?
#
loop_
_entity_poly.entity_id
_entity_poly.type
_entity_poly.pdbx_seq_one_letter_code
_entity_poly.pdbx_strand_id
1 'polypeptide(L)'
;ITNEKWYEIDDKQDLDIAEALLAEEKDIMRKYYGRFGGYWRFPQMLDFCYLVNPYFRSSKIIDEMQANFRTLIAEYPSGMKVNTLLASKCWGVKEDYIVPGNGAAELIKALMELLPGTMGVVRPTFEEYPNRRDKDSLVTFIPQNNEFRYSAQDLMDFFGKNHADNLLLINPDN
;
A
#
# COMPACT_ATOMS: atom_id res chain seq x y z
N ILE A 1 -18.64 -22.33 -32.50
CA ILE A 1 -18.27 -21.50 -31.34
C ILE A 1 -18.20 -22.48 -30.16
N THR A 2 -17.02 -22.69 -29.63
CA THR A 2 -16.82 -23.53 -28.44
C THR A 2 -17.18 -22.76 -27.18
N ASN A 3 -17.74 -23.44 -26.17
CA ASN A 3 -17.93 -22.92 -24.83
C ASN A 3 -16.72 -23.18 -23.92
N GLU A 4 -15.65 -23.77 -24.48
CA GLU A 4 -14.43 -24.04 -23.76
C GLU A 4 -13.60 -22.75 -23.60
N LYS A 5 -12.85 -22.68 -22.52
CA LYS A 5 -11.89 -21.60 -22.31
C LYS A 5 -10.78 -21.68 -23.38
N TRP A 6 -10.47 -20.57 -24.00
CA TRP A 6 -9.37 -20.46 -24.96
C TRP A 6 -8.65 -19.13 -24.76
N TYR A 7 -7.40 -19.03 -25.19
CA TYR A 7 -6.59 -17.83 -25.14
C TYR A 7 -5.62 -17.84 -26.33
N GLU A 8 -5.48 -16.70 -26.99
CA GLU A 8 -4.52 -16.50 -28.07
C GLU A 8 -3.14 -16.23 -27.51
N ILE A 9 -2.12 -16.85 -28.07
CA ILE A 9 -0.74 -16.75 -27.59
C ILE A 9 0.13 -16.23 -28.72
N ASP A 10 0.52 -14.96 -28.61
CA ASP A 10 1.42 -14.28 -29.56
C ASP A 10 2.84 -14.16 -29.01
N ASP A 11 2.99 -14.09 -27.68
CA ASP A 11 4.29 -13.97 -27.05
C ASP A 11 4.38 -14.81 -25.75
N LYS A 12 5.56 -14.73 -25.09
CA LYS A 12 5.79 -15.46 -23.84
C LYS A 12 4.88 -14.98 -22.71
N GLN A 13 4.47 -13.72 -22.72
CA GLN A 13 3.58 -13.17 -21.71
C GLN A 13 2.17 -13.74 -21.86
N ASP A 14 1.71 -13.90 -23.10
CA ASP A 14 0.43 -14.52 -23.39
C ASP A 14 0.41 -16.00 -22.99
N LEU A 15 1.51 -16.72 -23.22
CA LEU A 15 1.67 -18.10 -22.76
C LEU A 15 1.54 -18.16 -21.23
N ASP A 16 2.22 -17.29 -20.53
CA ASP A 16 2.14 -17.20 -19.10
C ASP A 16 0.71 -16.91 -18.60
N ILE A 17 -0.03 -16.02 -19.24
CA ILE A 17 -1.42 -15.71 -18.92
C ILE A 17 -2.33 -16.94 -19.20
N ALA A 18 -2.17 -17.55 -20.37
CA ALA A 18 -2.94 -18.75 -20.73
C ALA A 18 -2.73 -19.90 -19.73
N GLU A 19 -1.48 -20.14 -19.34
CA GLU A 19 -1.16 -21.14 -18.31
C GLU A 19 -1.83 -20.85 -16.96
N ALA A 20 -1.98 -19.57 -16.58
CA ALA A 20 -2.66 -19.22 -15.35
C ALA A 20 -4.18 -19.38 -15.46
N LEU A 21 -4.77 -18.95 -16.59
CA LEU A 21 -6.20 -19.06 -16.82
C LEU A 21 -6.68 -20.52 -16.91
N LEU A 22 -5.82 -21.41 -17.42
CA LEU A 22 -6.10 -22.82 -17.61
C LEU A 22 -5.54 -23.72 -16.49
N ALA A 23 -4.87 -23.13 -15.48
CA ALA A 23 -4.31 -23.88 -14.37
C ALA A 23 -5.41 -24.53 -13.52
N GLU A 24 -5.05 -25.63 -12.85
CA GLU A 24 -5.87 -26.22 -11.79
C GLU A 24 -5.99 -25.24 -10.61
N GLU A 25 -7.11 -25.26 -9.91
CA GLU A 25 -7.42 -24.33 -8.83
C GLU A 25 -6.31 -24.24 -7.77
N LYS A 26 -5.72 -25.35 -7.40
CA LYS A 26 -4.59 -25.43 -6.45
C LYS A 26 -3.32 -24.68 -6.89
N ASP A 27 -3.13 -24.51 -8.19
CA ASP A 27 -1.93 -23.90 -8.77
C ASP A 27 -2.14 -22.44 -9.21
N ILE A 28 -3.39 -21.99 -9.27
CA ILE A 28 -3.75 -20.65 -9.76
C ILE A 28 -3.03 -19.55 -8.96
N MET A 29 -3.08 -19.61 -7.64
CA MET A 29 -2.48 -18.57 -6.79
C MET A 29 -0.97 -18.49 -6.97
N ARG A 30 -0.28 -19.64 -7.05
CA ARG A 30 1.18 -19.67 -7.29
C ARG A 30 1.51 -19.03 -8.65
N LYS A 31 0.71 -19.28 -9.67
CA LYS A 31 0.89 -18.71 -11.00
C LYS A 31 0.62 -17.21 -11.02
N TYR A 32 -0.37 -16.72 -10.28
CA TYR A 32 -0.62 -15.28 -10.15
C TYR A 32 0.52 -14.53 -9.46
N TYR A 33 1.10 -15.07 -8.40
CA TYR A 33 2.24 -14.46 -7.71
C TYR A 33 3.50 -14.33 -8.59
N GLY A 34 3.69 -15.22 -9.54
CA GLY A 34 4.82 -15.19 -10.46
C GLY A 34 4.67 -14.24 -11.65
N ARG A 35 3.61 -13.44 -11.73
CA ARG A 35 3.28 -12.63 -12.89
C ARG A 35 3.89 -11.24 -12.87
N PHE A 36 4.37 -10.83 -14.03
CA PHE A 36 4.68 -9.44 -14.31
C PHE A 36 3.49 -8.79 -15.02
N GLY A 37 3.13 -7.60 -14.59
CA GLY A 37 2.04 -6.83 -15.15
C GLY A 37 0.80 -6.76 -14.27
N GLY A 38 -0.18 -5.99 -14.73
CA GLY A 38 -1.35 -5.66 -13.92
C GLY A 38 -2.36 -6.81 -13.80
N TYR A 39 -3.02 -6.90 -12.67
CA TYR A 39 -4.10 -7.87 -12.42
C TYR A 39 -5.34 -7.63 -13.30
N TRP A 40 -5.46 -6.46 -13.93
CA TRP A 40 -6.49 -6.17 -14.91
C TRP A 40 -6.54 -7.15 -16.10
N ARG A 41 -5.47 -7.92 -16.31
CA ARG A 41 -5.42 -9.01 -17.30
C ARG A 41 -6.19 -10.26 -16.88
N PHE A 42 -6.62 -10.31 -15.62
CA PHE A 42 -7.37 -11.44 -15.06
C PHE A 42 -8.75 -10.98 -14.57
N PRO A 43 -9.69 -10.64 -15.50
CA PRO A 43 -10.97 -10.03 -15.15
C PRO A 43 -11.89 -10.92 -14.31
N GLN A 44 -11.60 -12.23 -14.23
CA GLN A 44 -12.34 -13.19 -13.42
C GLN A 44 -11.83 -13.28 -11.96
N MET A 45 -10.68 -12.66 -11.69
CA MET A 45 -10.08 -12.70 -10.35
C MET A 45 -10.75 -11.69 -9.43
N LEU A 46 -11.16 -12.12 -8.26
CA LEU A 46 -11.56 -11.23 -7.18
C LEU A 46 -10.30 -10.73 -6.47
N ASP A 47 -9.97 -9.47 -6.67
CA ASP A 47 -8.79 -8.85 -6.11
C ASP A 47 -9.12 -8.23 -4.75
N PHE A 48 -8.55 -8.80 -3.68
CA PHE A 48 -8.58 -8.27 -2.32
C PHE A 48 -7.23 -7.69 -1.86
N CYS A 49 -6.24 -7.65 -2.76
CA CYS A 49 -4.88 -7.19 -2.47
C CYS A 49 -4.70 -5.70 -2.71
N TYR A 50 -5.25 -5.18 -3.80
CA TYR A 50 -5.06 -3.79 -4.22
C TYR A 50 -6.28 -2.93 -3.90
N LEU A 51 -6.19 -2.16 -2.83
CA LEU A 51 -7.22 -1.23 -2.39
C LEU A 51 -7.15 0.06 -3.20
N VAL A 52 -7.66 0.05 -4.41
CA VAL A 52 -7.77 1.23 -5.26
C VAL A 52 -9.20 1.73 -5.33
N ASN A 53 -9.38 3.05 -5.39
CA ASN A 53 -10.70 3.63 -5.64
C ASN A 53 -10.95 3.70 -7.17
N PRO A 54 -11.76 2.81 -7.74
CA PRO A 54 -12.02 2.81 -9.18
C PRO A 54 -12.86 4.01 -9.64
N TYR A 55 -13.50 4.72 -8.71
CA TYR A 55 -14.39 5.86 -9.00
C TYR A 55 -13.71 7.22 -8.90
N PHE A 56 -12.46 7.28 -8.46
CA PHE A 56 -11.74 8.55 -8.25
C PHE A 56 -11.44 9.31 -9.54
N ARG A 57 -11.50 8.68 -10.68
CA ARG A 57 -11.12 9.29 -11.97
C ARG A 57 -12.15 10.31 -12.41
N SER A 58 -11.89 11.60 -12.17
CA SER A 58 -12.69 12.64 -12.81
C SER A 58 -12.28 12.78 -14.29
N SER A 59 -13.25 13.00 -15.19
CA SER A 59 -12.98 13.25 -16.60
C SER A 59 -11.99 14.41 -16.78
N LYS A 60 -12.14 15.48 -15.98
CA LYS A 60 -11.24 16.63 -16.00
C LYS A 60 -9.77 16.27 -15.80
N ILE A 61 -9.46 15.41 -14.83
CA ILE A 61 -8.07 14.97 -14.57
C ILE A 61 -7.55 14.15 -15.76
N ILE A 62 -8.38 13.26 -16.28
CA ILE A 62 -8.01 12.42 -17.43
C ILE A 62 -7.75 13.28 -18.66
N ASP A 63 -8.65 14.22 -18.98
CA ASP A 63 -8.53 15.11 -20.14
C ASP A 63 -7.28 15.99 -20.02
N GLU A 64 -6.98 16.51 -18.85
CA GLU A 64 -5.78 17.31 -18.58
C GLU A 64 -4.50 16.48 -18.75
N MET A 65 -4.47 15.26 -18.22
CA MET A 65 -3.34 14.35 -18.41
C MET A 65 -3.14 13.98 -19.87
N GLN A 66 -4.20 13.71 -20.60
CA GLN A 66 -4.13 13.40 -22.04
C GLN A 66 -3.60 14.58 -22.84
N ALA A 67 -4.10 15.79 -22.57
CA ALA A 67 -3.66 17.01 -23.26
C ALA A 67 -2.16 17.29 -23.05
N ASN A 68 -1.63 16.97 -21.87
CA ASN A 68 -0.25 17.24 -21.50
C ASN A 68 0.66 16.01 -21.58
N PHE A 69 0.16 14.86 -22.05
CA PHE A 69 0.86 13.59 -21.97
C PHE A 69 2.28 13.61 -22.54
N ARG A 70 2.47 14.22 -23.72
CA ARG A 70 3.79 14.33 -24.37
C ARG A 70 4.81 15.07 -23.51
N THR A 71 4.40 16.15 -22.86
CA THR A 71 5.23 16.92 -21.94
C THR A 71 5.52 16.12 -20.67
N LEU A 72 4.48 15.50 -20.09
CA LEU A 72 4.60 14.75 -18.83
C LEU A 72 5.56 13.56 -18.92
N ILE A 73 5.68 12.92 -20.09
CA ILE A 73 6.61 11.78 -20.28
C ILE A 73 8.01 12.19 -20.70
N ALA A 74 8.19 13.41 -21.20
CA ALA A 74 9.46 13.89 -21.74
C ALA A 74 10.26 14.76 -20.77
N GLU A 75 9.58 15.41 -19.83
CA GLU A 75 10.18 16.36 -18.90
C GLU A 75 10.36 15.78 -17.50
N TYR A 76 11.30 16.33 -16.77
CA TYR A 76 11.47 16.00 -15.36
C TYR A 76 10.26 16.47 -14.53
N PRO A 77 9.79 15.66 -13.57
CA PRO A 77 8.70 16.05 -12.70
C PRO A 77 9.11 17.21 -11.79
N SER A 78 8.13 17.96 -11.29
CA SER A 78 8.34 18.97 -10.28
C SER A 78 9.02 18.40 -9.04
N GLY A 79 9.98 19.15 -8.49
CA GLY A 79 10.66 18.74 -7.26
C GLY A 79 9.76 18.80 -6.02
N MET A 80 10.20 18.14 -4.95
CA MET A 80 9.46 18.03 -3.68
C MET A 80 9.02 19.39 -3.12
N LYS A 81 9.86 20.43 -3.25
CA LYS A 81 9.52 21.77 -2.77
C LYS A 81 8.28 22.36 -3.44
N VAL A 82 8.10 22.13 -4.74
CA VAL A 82 6.90 22.56 -5.46
C VAL A 82 5.68 21.78 -4.99
N ASN A 83 5.82 20.47 -4.81
CA ASN A 83 4.74 19.62 -4.32
C ASN A 83 4.31 20.01 -2.90
N THR A 84 5.26 20.30 -2.00
CA THR A 84 5.01 20.83 -0.66
C THR A 84 4.24 22.14 -0.69
N LEU A 85 4.68 23.12 -1.53
CA LEU A 85 4.00 24.39 -1.70
C LEU A 85 2.56 24.23 -2.20
N LEU A 86 2.34 23.39 -3.20
CA LEU A 86 1.00 23.12 -3.74
C LEU A 86 0.08 22.47 -2.70
N ALA A 87 0.59 21.47 -1.97
CA ALA A 87 -0.12 20.83 -0.89
C ALA A 87 -0.47 21.81 0.25
N SER A 88 0.48 22.65 0.64
CA SER A 88 0.30 23.72 1.62
C SER A 88 -0.86 24.65 1.24
N LYS A 89 -0.90 25.11 0.00
CA LYS A 89 -1.99 25.95 -0.50
C LYS A 89 -3.32 25.23 -0.58
N CYS A 90 -3.31 23.96 -0.97
CA CYS A 90 -4.53 23.15 -1.10
C CYS A 90 -5.19 22.91 0.27
N TRP A 91 -4.40 22.63 1.30
CA TRP A 91 -4.91 22.25 2.62
C TRP A 91 -4.88 23.35 3.66
N GLY A 92 -4.34 24.51 3.33
CA GLY A 92 -4.21 25.63 4.27
C GLY A 92 -3.27 25.34 5.44
N VAL A 93 -2.28 24.48 5.25
CA VAL A 93 -1.29 24.07 6.26
C VAL A 93 0.07 24.64 5.87
N LYS A 94 0.90 25.05 6.85
CA LYS A 94 2.24 25.56 6.57
C LYS A 94 3.11 24.49 5.89
N GLU A 95 3.99 24.93 4.98
CA GLU A 95 4.89 24.04 4.25
C GLU A 95 5.74 23.16 5.17
N ASP A 96 6.21 23.70 6.29
CA ASP A 96 7.04 22.98 7.27
C ASP A 96 6.34 21.77 7.94
N TYR A 97 5.03 21.67 7.80
CA TYR A 97 4.23 20.55 8.35
C TYR A 97 3.85 19.50 7.30
N ILE A 98 4.39 19.63 6.08
CA ILE A 98 4.03 18.75 4.97
C ILE A 98 5.28 18.11 4.40
N VAL A 99 5.27 16.80 4.35
CA VAL A 99 6.29 16.00 3.67
C VAL A 99 5.59 15.15 2.60
N PRO A 100 5.63 15.58 1.33
CA PRO A 100 5.12 14.74 0.25
C PRO A 100 6.09 13.59 -0.04
N GLY A 101 5.57 12.45 -0.43
CA GLY A 101 6.33 11.26 -0.80
C GLY A 101 5.70 10.51 -1.95
N ASN A 102 6.46 9.59 -2.52
CA ASN A 102 6.00 8.72 -3.59
C ASN A 102 5.27 7.50 -3.02
N GLY A 103 4.10 7.75 -2.47
CA GLY A 103 3.30 6.77 -1.75
C GLY A 103 3.67 6.63 -0.27
N ALA A 104 2.77 5.99 0.49
CA ALA A 104 2.92 5.83 1.93
C ALA A 104 4.16 5.01 2.32
N ALA A 105 4.52 3.99 1.54
CA ALA A 105 5.64 3.10 1.86
C ALA A 105 6.99 3.83 1.95
N GLU A 106 7.23 4.85 1.11
CA GLU A 106 8.43 5.69 1.19
C GLU A 106 8.47 6.48 2.50
N LEU A 107 7.35 7.12 2.84
CA LEU A 107 7.25 7.92 4.07
C LEU A 107 7.34 7.05 5.33
N ILE A 108 6.69 5.89 5.31
CA ILE A 108 6.76 4.90 6.40
C ILE A 108 8.20 4.46 6.62
N LYS A 109 8.91 4.10 5.54
CA LYS A 109 10.31 3.70 5.64
C LYS A 109 11.15 4.81 6.29
N ALA A 110 11.08 6.02 5.75
CA ALA A 110 11.85 7.15 6.27
C ALA A 110 11.52 7.43 7.75
N LEU A 111 10.24 7.40 8.13
CA LEU A 111 9.81 7.62 9.50
C LEU A 111 10.34 6.54 10.44
N MET A 112 10.20 5.27 10.06
CA MET A 112 10.63 4.14 10.90
C MET A 112 12.15 4.09 11.09
N GLU A 113 12.93 4.51 10.10
CA GLU A 113 14.39 4.61 10.19
C GLU A 113 14.86 5.79 11.05
N LEU A 114 14.08 6.88 11.10
CA LEU A 114 14.44 8.10 11.86
C LEU A 114 14.08 8.01 13.34
N LEU A 115 13.06 7.24 13.72
CA LEU A 115 12.61 7.16 15.11
C LEU A 115 13.56 6.28 15.94
N PRO A 116 14.24 6.82 16.96
CA PRO A 116 15.10 6.04 17.83
C PRO A 116 14.29 5.19 18.82
N GLY A 117 14.94 4.23 19.46
CA GLY A 117 14.39 3.45 20.57
C GLY A 117 13.43 2.34 20.10
N THR A 118 12.69 1.81 21.05
CA THR A 118 11.71 0.74 20.82
C THR A 118 10.38 1.29 20.31
N MET A 119 9.67 0.45 19.57
CA MET A 119 8.36 0.79 18.99
C MET A 119 7.29 -0.16 19.52
N GLY A 120 6.33 0.37 20.24
CA GLY A 120 5.11 -0.32 20.62
C GLY A 120 4.17 -0.45 19.42
N VAL A 121 3.67 -1.63 19.13
CA VAL A 121 2.72 -1.92 18.08
C VAL A 121 1.58 -2.78 18.58
N VAL A 122 0.38 -2.51 18.10
CA VAL A 122 -0.79 -3.36 18.35
C VAL A 122 -0.92 -4.32 17.16
N ARG A 123 -1.22 -5.58 17.40
CA ARG A 123 -1.47 -6.56 16.32
C ARG A 123 -2.82 -7.25 16.49
N PRO A 124 -3.51 -7.60 15.38
CA PRO A 124 -3.11 -7.40 13.97
C PRO A 124 -3.08 -5.93 13.56
N THR A 125 -2.27 -5.59 12.57
CA THR A 125 -2.10 -4.22 12.07
C THR A 125 -1.58 -4.22 10.64
N PHE A 126 -1.47 -3.02 10.04
CA PHE A 126 -0.80 -2.84 8.76
C PHE A 126 0.71 -3.05 8.92
N GLU A 127 1.19 -4.20 8.51
CA GLU A 127 2.56 -4.69 8.77
C GLU A 127 3.68 -3.88 8.07
N GLU A 128 3.36 -2.95 7.18
CA GLU A 128 4.38 -2.13 6.51
C GLU A 128 5.23 -1.32 7.50
N TYR A 129 4.64 -0.86 8.60
CA TYR A 129 5.38 -0.14 9.65
C TYR A 129 6.30 -1.06 10.45
N PRO A 130 5.81 -2.11 11.13
CA PRO A 130 6.67 -2.96 11.94
C PRO A 130 7.71 -3.72 11.11
N ASN A 131 7.42 -4.05 9.84
CA ASN A 131 8.37 -4.72 8.95
C ASN A 131 9.59 -3.85 8.56
N ARG A 132 9.55 -2.53 8.84
CA ARG A 132 10.69 -1.61 8.61
C ARG A 132 11.60 -1.48 9.83
N ARG A 133 11.36 -2.27 10.87
CA ARG A 133 12.18 -2.24 12.09
C ARG A 133 12.69 -3.63 12.43
N ASP A 134 13.81 -3.65 13.16
CA ASP A 134 14.33 -4.90 13.72
C ASP A 134 13.33 -5.47 14.74
N LYS A 135 13.15 -6.78 14.70
CA LYS A 135 12.19 -7.48 15.57
C LYS A 135 12.45 -7.21 17.06
N ASP A 136 13.72 -7.08 17.43
CA ASP A 136 14.15 -6.85 18.84
C ASP A 136 13.82 -5.42 19.30
N SER A 137 13.52 -4.50 18.38
CA SER A 137 13.07 -3.13 18.66
C SER A 137 11.56 -3.00 18.74
N LEU A 138 10.80 -4.09 18.56
CA LEU A 138 9.33 -4.08 18.59
C LEU A 138 8.79 -4.61 19.93
N VAL A 139 7.93 -3.83 20.55
CA VAL A 139 7.12 -4.23 21.71
C VAL A 139 5.69 -4.46 21.23
N THR A 140 5.26 -5.72 21.16
CA THR A 140 3.99 -6.08 20.52
C THR A 140 2.90 -6.33 21.55
N PHE A 141 1.78 -5.63 21.42
CA PHE A 141 0.54 -5.88 22.15
C PHE A 141 -0.45 -6.63 21.28
N ILE A 142 -0.98 -7.74 21.76
CA ILE A 142 -2.03 -8.52 21.09
C ILE A 142 -3.22 -8.61 22.05
N PRO A 143 -4.39 -8.00 21.69
CA PRO A 143 -5.60 -8.13 22.49
C PRO A 143 -6.01 -9.60 22.67
N GLN A 144 -6.32 -10.01 23.89
CA GLN A 144 -6.60 -11.41 24.24
C GLN A 144 -8.07 -11.80 24.07
N ASN A 145 -8.86 -10.98 23.36
CA ASN A 145 -10.27 -11.26 23.09
C ASN A 145 -10.50 -11.50 21.59
N ASN A 146 -11.58 -12.21 21.26
CA ASN A 146 -11.89 -12.59 19.88
C ASN A 146 -12.26 -11.41 18.95
N GLU A 147 -12.54 -10.23 19.51
CA GLU A 147 -12.91 -9.03 18.76
C GLU A 147 -11.73 -8.06 18.60
N PHE A 148 -10.56 -8.41 19.11
CA PHE A 148 -9.35 -7.57 19.12
C PHE A 148 -9.56 -6.17 19.73
N ARG A 149 -10.52 -6.03 20.64
CA ARG A 149 -10.82 -4.75 21.30
C ARG A 149 -9.83 -4.45 22.42
N TYR A 150 -9.49 -3.20 22.58
CA TYR A 150 -8.65 -2.68 23.63
C TYR A 150 -9.03 -1.23 23.97
N SER A 151 -8.71 -0.79 25.15
CA SER A 151 -8.85 0.60 25.59
C SER A 151 -7.51 1.32 25.57
N ALA A 152 -7.54 2.65 25.63
CA ALA A 152 -6.32 3.45 25.79
C ALA A 152 -5.57 3.07 27.08
N GLN A 153 -6.28 2.73 28.14
CA GLN A 153 -5.68 2.31 29.43
C GLN A 153 -4.90 1.00 29.28
N ASP A 154 -5.44 0.01 28.55
CA ASP A 154 -4.74 -1.26 28.29
C ASP A 154 -3.40 -1.03 27.57
N LEU A 155 -3.38 -0.11 26.60
CA LEU A 155 -2.16 0.24 25.89
C LEU A 155 -1.15 0.97 26.80
N MET A 156 -1.62 1.94 27.58
CA MET A 156 -0.77 2.69 28.49
C MET A 156 -0.13 1.76 29.54
N ASP A 157 -0.90 0.85 30.12
CA ASP A 157 -0.43 -0.10 31.12
C ASP A 157 0.58 -1.08 30.51
N PHE A 158 0.27 -1.63 29.32
CA PHE A 158 1.14 -2.60 28.67
C PHE A 158 2.45 -1.97 28.19
N PHE A 159 2.38 -0.89 27.43
CA PHE A 159 3.58 -0.26 26.87
C PHE A 159 4.41 0.48 27.91
N GLY A 160 3.78 1.04 28.94
CA GLY A 160 4.47 1.60 30.08
C GLY A 160 5.26 0.55 30.85
N LYS A 161 4.67 -0.63 31.11
CA LYS A 161 5.35 -1.75 31.77
C LYS A 161 6.49 -2.35 30.91
N ASN A 162 6.33 -2.37 29.62
CA ASN A 162 7.32 -2.94 28.69
C ASN A 162 8.27 -1.89 28.08
N HIS A 163 8.27 -0.67 28.61
CA HIS A 163 9.21 0.41 28.26
C HIS A 163 9.29 0.69 26.74
N ALA A 164 8.16 0.83 26.07
CA ALA A 164 8.14 1.27 24.69
C ALA A 164 8.40 2.78 24.61
N ASP A 165 9.42 3.18 23.84
CA ASP A 165 9.78 4.60 23.69
C ASP A 165 8.81 5.33 22.77
N ASN A 166 8.30 4.64 21.75
CA ASN A 166 7.35 5.15 20.78
C ASN A 166 6.14 4.23 20.70
N LEU A 167 4.99 4.75 20.32
CA LEU A 167 3.78 3.98 20.10
C LEU A 167 3.22 4.26 18.70
N LEU A 168 3.03 3.21 17.93
CA LEU A 168 2.36 3.25 16.64
C LEU A 168 0.88 2.89 16.82
N LEU A 169 0.00 3.82 16.45
CA LEU A 169 -1.44 3.61 16.38
C LEU A 169 -1.93 3.95 14.98
N ILE A 170 -2.61 3.01 14.36
CA ILE A 170 -3.23 3.15 13.05
C ILE A 170 -4.74 3.20 13.24
N ASN A 171 -5.39 4.19 12.64
CA ASN A 171 -6.84 4.36 12.77
C ASN A 171 -7.45 4.92 11.47
N PRO A 172 -8.34 4.19 10.81
CA PRO A 172 -8.68 2.79 11.11
C PRO A 172 -7.51 1.84 10.82
N ASP A 173 -7.44 0.74 11.56
CA ASP A 173 -6.51 -0.36 11.27
C ASP A 173 -7.18 -1.44 10.41
N ASN A 174 -6.39 -2.40 9.91
CA ASN A 174 -6.88 -3.47 9.04
C ASN A 174 -7.83 -4.44 9.76
#